data_5292776f5583ec1654cfbbf514488864
#
_entry.id   5292776f5583ec1654cfbbf514488864
#
_cell.length_a   1.000
_cell.length_b   1.000
_cell.length_c   1.000
_cell.angle_alpha   90.00
_cell.angle_beta   90.00
_cell.angle_gamma   90.00
#
_symmetry.space_group_name_H-M   'P 1'
#
loop_
_entity.id
_entity.type
_entity.pdbx_description
1 polymer ?
#
loop_
_entity_poly.entity_id
_entity_poly.type
_entity_poly.pdbx_seq_one_letter_code
_entity_poly.pdbx_strand_id
1 'polypeptide(L)'
;MIRSDDDLRSALLAAAEEQLVAASDGEIATRAVCEAVGVTQPVLYRVFGDKRGLLDALAETGLQRYAARKAELEATDDPAADLRRGWGDHLDFARENPALYRLMFAPRPWAGGRATDGVRALLERTLSRCAAAGLLRLEVDVASGMILAANVGLALDEMTTPRPARQTDAVADALRDAVLGAVLVAGSPTASFNAATAARRQLRAQLAEGGPGALLPEESALMNVWLTRLDRESDGPR
;
A
#
# COMPACT_ATOMS: atom_id res chain seq x y z
N MET A 1 1.86 -4.32 36.13
CA MET A 1 3.26 -4.01 36.46
C MET A 1 4.05 -4.18 35.16
N ILE A 2 4.49 -3.08 34.54
CA ILE A 2 5.28 -3.09 33.28
C ILE A 2 6.61 -3.78 33.59
N ARG A 3 6.90 -4.88 32.92
CA ARG A 3 8.02 -5.78 33.23
C ARG A 3 9.24 -5.62 32.31
N SER A 4 9.09 -4.96 31.15
CA SER A 4 10.17 -4.74 30.19
C SER A 4 10.03 -3.38 29.49
N ASP A 5 11.09 -2.92 28.82
CA ASP A 5 11.05 -1.71 27.98
C ASP A 5 10.09 -1.91 26.78
N ASP A 6 9.94 -3.14 26.27
CA ASP A 6 9.00 -3.48 25.20
C ASP A 6 7.55 -3.42 25.69
N ASP A 7 7.24 -3.90 26.91
CA ASP A 7 5.92 -3.76 27.52
C ASP A 7 5.54 -2.28 27.70
N LEU A 8 6.51 -1.46 28.15
CA LEU A 8 6.31 -0.03 28.31
C LEU A 8 6.05 0.67 26.98
N ARG A 9 6.86 0.35 25.97
CA ARG A 9 6.69 0.89 24.62
C ARG A 9 5.30 0.55 24.05
N SER A 10 4.88 -0.70 24.20
CA SER A 10 3.57 -1.18 23.74
C SER A 10 2.42 -0.48 24.47
N ALA A 11 2.52 -0.32 25.80
CA ALA A 11 1.51 0.39 26.60
C ALA A 11 1.39 1.87 26.20
N LEU A 12 2.51 2.55 25.94
CA LEU A 12 2.52 3.93 25.50
C LEU A 12 1.92 4.08 24.09
N LEU A 13 2.19 3.15 23.16
CA LEU A 13 1.58 3.15 21.83
C LEU A 13 0.07 2.90 21.90
N ALA A 14 -0.39 1.97 22.72
CA ALA A 14 -1.82 1.72 22.91
C ALA A 14 -2.53 2.96 23.47
N ALA A 15 -1.98 3.59 24.52
CA ALA A 15 -2.53 4.82 25.07
C ALA A 15 -2.51 5.99 24.07
N ALA A 16 -1.47 6.08 23.21
CA ALA A 16 -1.40 7.09 22.17
C ALA A 16 -2.46 6.85 21.09
N GLU A 17 -2.71 5.60 20.70
CA GLU A 17 -3.77 5.25 19.75
C GLU A 17 -5.16 5.60 20.30
N GLU A 18 -5.45 5.28 21.58
CA GLU A 18 -6.70 5.68 22.23
C GLU A 18 -6.90 7.20 22.23
N GLN A 19 -5.84 7.97 22.52
CA GLN A 19 -5.89 9.43 22.45
C GLN A 19 -6.12 9.92 21.01
N LEU A 20 -5.48 9.32 20.03
CA LEU A 20 -5.65 9.66 18.62
C LEU A 20 -7.10 9.45 18.14
N VAL A 21 -7.72 8.35 18.57
CA VAL A 21 -9.12 8.02 18.22
C VAL A 21 -10.09 8.97 18.95
N ALA A 22 -9.80 9.33 20.19
CA ALA A 22 -10.66 10.22 21.00
C ALA A 22 -10.55 11.70 20.57
N ALA A 23 -9.45 12.11 19.96
CA ALA A 23 -9.19 13.49 19.57
C ALA A 23 -9.93 13.85 18.27
N SER A 24 -10.85 14.81 18.32
CA SER A 24 -11.60 15.29 17.16
C SER A 24 -10.71 15.98 16.10
N ASP A 25 -9.58 16.57 16.54
CA ASP A 25 -8.59 17.24 15.71
C ASP A 25 -7.41 16.33 15.28
N GLY A 26 -7.39 15.08 15.79
CA GLY A 26 -6.30 14.12 15.53
C GLY A 26 -4.98 14.45 16.24
N GLU A 27 -5.01 15.35 17.23
CA GLU A 27 -3.84 15.74 18.00
C GLU A 27 -3.68 14.88 19.27
N ILE A 28 -2.47 14.39 19.54
CA ILE A 28 -2.13 13.62 20.74
C ILE A 28 -1.46 14.54 21.76
N ALA A 29 -1.99 14.56 22.98
CA ALA A 29 -1.36 15.18 24.13
C ALA A 29 -0.43 14.17 24.84
N THR A 30 0.89 14.32 24.71
CA THR A 30 1.88 13.41 25.34
C THR A 30 1.71 13.30 26.84
N ARG A 31 1.22 14.37 27.52
CA ARG A 31 0.90 14.35 28.93
C ARG A 31 -0.22 13.36 29.25
N ALA A 32 -1.32 13.37 28.48
CA ALA A 32 -2.43 12.44 28.66
C ALA A 32 -2.03 10.98 28.39
N VAL A 33 -1.18 10.74 27.39
CA VAL A 33 -0.57 9.42 27.13
C VAL A 33 0.23 8.93 28.35
N CYS A 34 1.06 9.79 28.92
CA CYS A 34 1.85 9.46 30.13
C CYS A 34 0.97 9.16 31.34
N GLU A 35 -0.06 9.97 31.57
CA GLU A 35 -1.02 9.80 32.67
C GLU A 35 -1.76 8.47 32.56
N ALA A 36 -2.19 8.07 31.34
CA ALA A 36 -2.88 6.79 31.10
C ALA A 36 -2.02 5.56 31.42
N VAL A 37 -0.70 5.64 31.23
CA VAL A 37 0.25 4.55 31.51
C VAL A 37 0.87 4.65 32.92
N GLY A 38 0.67 5.78 33.61
CA GLY A 38 1.25 6.02 34.94
C GLY A 38 2.74 6.32 34.91
N VAL A 39 3.24 6.99 33.85
CA VAL A 39 4.63 7.37 33.70
C VAL A 39 4.78 8.89 33.53
N THR A 40 6.02 9.38 33.53
CA THR A 40 6.33 10.79 33.33
C THR A 40 6.77 11.07 31.90
N GLN A 41 6.64 12.33 31.42
CA GLN A 41 7.08 12.72 30.07
C GLN A 41 8.56 12.40 29.77
N PRO A 42 9.53 12.58 30.70
CA PRO A 42 10.91 12.14 30.46
C PRO A 42 11.04 10.65 30.10
N VAL A 43 10.17 9.78 30.67
CA VAL A 43 10.15 8.35 30.30
C VAL A 43 9.67 8.15 28.89
N LEU A 44 8.60 8.82 28.47
CA LEU A 44 8.10 8.78 27.09
C LEU A 44 9.18 9.27 26.09
N TYR A 45 9.84 10.39 26.40
CA TYR A 45 10.88 10.92 25.51
C TYR A 45 12.15 10.05 25.48
N ARG A 46 12.45 9.32 26.55
CA ARG A 46 13.52 8.31 26.51
C ARG A 46 13.20 7.18 25.53
N VAL A 47 11.92 6.78 25.40
CA VAL A 47 11.48 5.68 24.53
C VAL A 47 11.36 6.11 23.07
N PHE A 48 10.85 7.32 22.80
CA PHE A 48 10.49 7.77 21.46
C PHE A 48 11.28 9.00 20.98
N GLY A 49 12.10 9.60 21.79
CA GLY A 49 12.83 10.83 21.50
C GLY A 49 11.98 12.07 21.70
N ASP A 50 10.91 12.21 20.95
CA ASP A 50 9.99 13.34 20.99
C ASP A 50 8.55 12.92 20.61
N LYS A 51 7.62 13.90 20.51
CA LYS A 51 6.24 13.66 20.04
C LYS A 51 6.21 13.10 18.61
N ARG A 52 7.15 13.50 17.74
CA ARG A 52 7.21 13.02 16.36
C ARG A 52 7.59 11.55 16.32
N GLY A 53 8.60 11.16 17.11
CA GLY A 53 9.00 9.76 17.23
C GLY A 53 7.89 8.85 17.77
N LEU A 54 7.05 9.35 18.69
CA LEU A 54 5.85 8.64 19.13
C LEU A 54 4.84 8.47 17.98
N LEU A 55 4.57 9.53 17.21
CA LEU A 55 3.65 9.50 16.07
C LEU A 55 4.16 8.60 14.94
N ASP A 56 5.46 8.62 14.67
CA ASP A 56 6.07 7.76 13.65
C ASP A 56 6.02 6.29 14.07
N ALA A 57 6.28 5.98 15.35
CA ALA A 57 6.15 4.63 15.88
C ALA A 57 4.69 4.12 15.84
N LEU A 58 3.72 5.00 16.10
CA LEU A 58 2.30 4.66 16.01
C LEU A 58 1.88 4.41 14.56
N ALA A 59 2.34 5.24 13.61
CA ALA A 59 2.11 5.04 12.18
C ALA A 59 2.71 3.71 11.69
N GLU A 60 3.92 3.37 12.13
CA GLU A 60 4.58 2.10 11.83
C GLU A 60 3.76 0.90 12.35
N THR A 61 3.24 0.99 13.58
CA THR A 61 2.36 -0.04 14.14
C THR A 61 1.09 -0.20 13.29
N GLY A 62 0.51 0.90 12.81
CA GLY A 62 -0.63 0.87 11.90
C GLY A 62 -0.31 0.18 10.58
N LEU A 63 0.85 0.47 10.01
CA LEU A 63 1.32 -0.16 8.76
C LEU A 63 1.58 -1.67 8.93
N GLN A 64 2.14 -2.08 10.06
CA GLN A 64 2.33 -3.50 10.37
C GLN A 64 0.98 -4.22 10.50
N ARG A 65 0.00 -3.61 11.17
CA ARG A 65 -1.38 -4.13 11.26
C ARG A 65 -2.04 -4.24 9.88
N TYR A 66 -1.89 -3.20 9.06
CA TYR A 66 -2.37 -3.19 7.68
C TYR A 66 -1.70 -4.30 6.84
N ALA A 67 -0.38 -4.45 6.96
CA ALA A 67 0.37 -5.49 6.24
C ALA A 67 -0.06 -6.90 6.68
N ALA A 68 -0.26 -7.14 7.98
CA ALA A 68 -0.76 -8.41 8.50
C ALA A 68 -2.16 -8.74 7.93
N ARG A 69 -3.09 -7.77 7.97
CA ARG A 69 -4.42 -7.93 7.36
C ARG A 69 -4.34 -8.28 5.86
N LYS A 70 -3.46 -7.62 5.11
CA LYS A 70 -3.24 -7.93 3.69
C LYS A 70 -2.65 -9.31 3.46
N ALA A 71 -1.80 -9.80 4.35
CA ALA A 71 -1.24 -11.14 4.26
C ALA A 71 -2.28 -12.26 4.50
N GLU A 72 -3.38 -11.95 5.20
CA GLU A 72 -4.52 -12.87 5.38
C GLU A 72 -5.39 -13.01 4.12
N LEU A 73 -5.28 -12.08 3.16
CA LEU A 73 -5.97 -12.20 1.88
C LEU A 73 -5.31 -13.31 1.05
N GLU A 74 -5.94 -14.45 0.99
CA GLU A 74 -5.47 -15.58 0.20
C GLU A 74 -5.36 -15.20 -1.29
N ALA A 75 -4.24 -15.57 -1.89
CA ALA A 75 -4.05 -15.44 -3.32
C ALA A 75 -4.84 -16.54 -4.04
N THR A 76 -5.63 -16.15 -5.06
CA THR A 76 -6.40 -17.10 -5.88
C THR A 76 -5.77 -17.25 -7.27
N ASP A 77 -6.34 -18.10 -8.11
CA ASP A 77 -5.93 -18.25 -9.51
C ASP A 77 -6.34 -17.07 -10.38
N ASP A 78 -7.17 -16.14 -9.86
CA ASP A 78 -7.55 -14.89 -10.53
C ASP A 78 -6.88 -13.67 -9.86
N PRO A 79 -5.68 -13.28 -10.31
CA PRO A 79 -4.96 -12.14 -9.73
C PRO A 79 -5.67 -10.79 -9.98
N ALA A 80 -6.52 -10.69 -11.00
CA ALA A 80 -7.31 -9.48 -11.23
C ALA A 80 -8.46 -9.33 -10.22
N ALA A 81 -9.10 -10.45 -9.85
CA ALA A 81 -10.05 -10.47 -8.75
C ALA A 81 -9.38 -10.19 -7.41
N ASP A 82 -8.17 -10.74 -7.18
CA ASP A 82 -7.37 -10.47 -5.99
C ASP A 82 -7.06 -8.97 -5.86
N LEU A 83 -6.72 -8.32 -6.96
CA LEU A 83 -6.45 -6.88 -6.99
C LEU A 83 -7.71 -6.06 -6.63
N ARG A 84 -8.90 -6.45 -7.13
CA ARG A 84 -10.17 -5.81 -6.77
C ARG A 84 -10.52 -5.99 -5.29
N ARG A 85 -10.32 -7.19 -4.75
CA ARG A 85 -10.49 -7.45 -3.31
C ARG A 85 -9.55 -6.60 -2.48
N GLY A 86 -8.28 -6.54 -2.89
CA GLY A 86 -7.27 -5.72 -2.23
C GLY A 86 -7.62 -4.23 -2.22
N TRP A 87 -8.27 -3.72 -3.28
CA TRP A 87 -8.78 -2.36 -3.33
C TRP A 87 -9.87 -2.12 -2.28
N GLY A 88 -10.89 -2.97 -2.23
CA GLY A 88 -11.98 -2.86 -1.25
C GLY A 88 -11.49 -2.95 0.18
N ASP A 89 -10.67 -3.96 0.49
CA ASP A 89 -10.10 -4.15 1.82
C ASP A 89 -9.24 -2.94 2.29
N HIS A 90 -8.60 -2.21 1.37
CA HIS A 90 -7.89 -0.99 1.70
C HIS A 90 -8.84 0.11 2.21
N LEU A 91 -9.98 0.30 1.53
CA LEU A 91 -11.01 1.26 1.94
C LEU A 91 -11.67 0.85 3.26
N ASP A 92 -11.93 -0.44 3.45
CA ASP A 92 -12.51 -0.96 4.69
C ASP A 92 -11.56 -0.73 5.87
N PHE A 93 -10.26 -0.99 5.71
CA PHE A 93 -9.27 -0.64 6.74
C PHE A 93 -9.28 0.86 7.08
N ALA A 94 -9.37 1.72 6.07
CA ALA A 94 -9.43 3.16 6.26
C ALA A 94 -10.69 3.60 7.02
N ARG A 95 -11.84 3.02 6.71
CA ARG A 95 -13.13 3.28 7.36
C ARG A 95 -13.16 2.78 8.81
N GLU A 96 -12.56 1.61 9.06
CA GLU A 96 -12.46 1.02 10.40
C GLU A 96 -11.48 1.78 11.30
N ASN A 97 -10.43 2.39 10.71
CA ASN A 97 -9.33 3.01 11.45
C ASN A 97 -9.03 4.45 10.97
N PRO A 98 -10.01 5.38 10.90
CA PRO A 98 -9.85 6.66 10.20
C PRO A 98 -8.75 7.56 10.78
N ALA A 99 -8.60 7.60 12.11
CA ALA A 99 -7.57 8.42 12.76
C ALA A 99 -6.16 7.85 12.50
N LEU A 100 -6.01 6.54 12.64
CA LEU A 100 -4.75 5.84 12.37
C LEU A 100 -4.39 5.90 10.89
N TYR A 101 -5.38 5.74 10.00
CA TYR A 101 -5.18 5.83 8.54
C TYR A 101 -4.66 7.21 8.13
N ARG A 102 -5.25 8.30 8.67
CA ARG A 102 -4.73 9.66 8.46
C ARG A 102 -3.29 9.79 8.94
N LEU A 103 -2.97 9.23 10.09
CA LEU A 103 -1.60 9.25 10.60
C LEU A 103 -0.63 8.49 9.69
N MET A 104 -1.06 7.39 9.05
CA MET A 104 -0.25 6.58 8.15
C MET A 104 0.00 7.26 6.79
N PHE A 105 -1.04 7.84 6.19
CA PHE A 105 -1.03 8.24 4.79
C PHE A 105 -1.15 9.75 4.52
N ALA A 106 -1.67 10.54 5.45
CA ALA A 106 -1.72 11.99 5.23
C ALA A 106 -0.32 12.61 5.19
N PRO A 107 -0.06 13.59 4.30
CA PRO A 107 1.22 14.23 4.20
C PRO A 107 1.65 14.87 5.52
N ARG A 108 2.84 14.53 6.00
CA ARG A 108 3.45 15.13 7.20
C ARG A 108 4.81 15.71 6.81
N PRO A 109 5.10 16.96 7.19
CA PRO A 109 6.34 17.65 6.77
C PRO A 109 7.65 16.93 7.16
N TRP A 110 7.58 16.04 8.16
CA TRP A 110 8.73 15.32 8.71
C TRP A 110 8.73 13.81 8.42
N ALA A 111 7.63 13.25 7.88
CA ALA A 111 7.55 11.82 7.61
C ALA A 111 8.36 11.50 6.34
N GLY A 112 9.40 10.69 6.48
CA GLY A 112 10.08 10.07 5.34
C GLY A 112 9.19 8.98 4.74
N GLY A 113 9.17 8.85 3.40
CA GLY A 113 8.29 7.94 2.65
C GLY A 113 8.42 6.42 2.91
N ARG A 114 9.28 5.99 3.84
CA ARG A 114 9.56 4.57 4.13
C ARG A 114 8.35 3.78 4.65
N ALA A 115 7.43 4.46 5.30
CA ALA A 115 6.25 3.80 5.89
C ALA A 115 5.35 3.16 4.84
N THR A 116 5.27 3.73 3.64
CA THR A 116 4.45 3.22 2.54
C THR A 116 5.13 2.15 1.68
N ASP A 117 6.45 1.93 1.84
CA ASP A 117 7.20 0.98 1.03
C ASP A 117 6.72 -0.47 1.24
N GLY A 118 6.40 -0.83 2.48
CA GLY A 118 5.83 -2.15 2.80
C GLY A 118 4.47 -2.39 2.14
N VAL A 119 3.60 -1.38 2.16
CA VAL A 119 2.27 -1.42 1.51
C VAL A 119 2.43 -1.55 -0.01
N ARG A 120 3.35 -0.78 -0.58
CA ARG A 120 3.68 -0.84 -2.01
C ARG A 120 4.16 -2.24 -2.41
N ALA A 121 5.10 -2.83 -1.68
CA ALA A 121 5.63 -4.16 -1.96
C ALA A 121 4.55 -5.25 -1.95
N LEU A 122 3.55 -5.14 -1.07
CA LEU A 122 2.41 -6.07 -1.04
C LEU A 122 1.56 -5.95 -2.31
N LEU A 123 1.26 -4.73 -2.76
CA LEU A 123 0.51 -4.48 -4.00
C LEU A 123 1.29 -4.95 -5.22
N GLU A 124 2.59 -4.69 -5.29
CA GLU A 124 3.45 -5.08 -6.40
C GLU A 124 3.53 -6.59 -6.58
N ARG A 125 3.44 -7.40 -5.51
CA ARG A 125 3.33 -8.86 -5.63
C ARG A 125 2.07 -9.29 -6.38
N THR A 126 0.91 -8.70 -6.08
CA THR A 126 -0.33 -9.00 -6.81
C THR A 126 -0.26 -8.52 -8.26
N LEU A 127 0.33 -7.33 -8.50
CA LEU A 127 0.52 -6.80 -9.84
C LEU A 127 1.51 -7.63 -10.67
N SER A 128 2.56 -8.18 -10.06
CA SER A 128 3.48 -9.11 -10.73
C SER A 128 2.77 -10.38 -11.19
N ARG A 129 1.83 -10.92 -10.39
CA ARG A 129 0.97 -12.03 -10.80
C ARG A 129 0.05 -11.64 -11.96
N CYS A 130 -0.53 -10.43 -11.93
CA CYS A 130 -1.30 -9.92 -13.07
C CYS A 130 -0.42 -9.80 -14.34
N ALA A 131 0.82 -9.33 -14.20
CA ALA A 131 1.76 -9.24 -15.30
C ALA A 131 2.13 -10.62 -15.85
N ALA A 132 2.44 -11.59 -14.99
CA ALA A 132 2.74 -12.97 -15.38
C ALA A 132 1.57 -13.64 -16.12
N ALA A 133 0.32 -13.30 -15.76
CA ALA A 133 -0.89 -13.74 -16.45
C ALA A 133 -1.20 -12.95 -17.74
N GLY A 134 -0.38 -11.95 -18.11
CA GLY A 134 -0.60 -11.12 -19.29
C GLY A 134 -1.75 -10.10 -19.14
N LEU A 135 -2.18 -9.84 -17.91
CA LEU A 135 -3.33 -8.99 -17.60
C LEU A 135 -2.93 -7.53 -17.34
N LEU A 136 -1.64 -7.18 -17.31
CA LEU A 136 -1.18 -5.85 -16.94
C LEU A 136 -0.83 -5.03 -18.21
N ARG A 137 -1.35 -3.79 -18.28
CA ARG A 137 -1.06 -2.84 -19.37
C ARG A 137 0.20 -2.00 -19.14
N LEU A 138 0.52 -1.76 -17.87
CA LEU A 138 1.57 -0.83 -17.41
C LEU A 138 2.70 -1.61 -16.75
N GLU A 139 3.84 -0.97 -16.53
CA GLU A 139 4.86 -1.50 -15.65
C GLU A 139 4.33 -1.58 -14.20
N VAL A 140 4.83 -2.55 -13.44
CA VAL A 140 4.34 -2.86 -12.07
C VAL A 140 4.45 -1.64 -11.15
N ASP A 141 5.56 -0.90 -11.21
CA ASP A 141 5.81 0.31 -10.42
C ASP A 141 4.85 1.45 -10.77
N VAL A 142 4.57 1.67 -12.07
CA VAL A 142 3.61 2.67 -12.54
C VAL A 142 2.19 2.29 -12.10
N ALA A 143 1.80 1.03 -12.29
CA ALA A 143 0.50 0.52 -11.88
C ALA A 143 0.30 0.62 -10.37
N SER A 144 1.33 0.27 -9.57
CA SER A 144 1.27 0.38 -8.11
C SER A 144 1.15 1.83 -7.66
N GLY A 145 1.89 2.74 -8.29
CA GLY A 145 1.78 4.18 -8.04
C GLY A 145 0.40 4.74 -8.32
N MET A 146 -0.21 4.40 -9.46
CA MET A 146 -1.56 4.81 -9.83
C MET A 146 -2.62 4.29 -8.83
N ILE A 147 -2.57 3.01 -8.51
CA ILE A 147 -3.52 2.38 -7.60
C ILE A 147 -3.41 2.98 -6.19
N LEU A 148 -2.19 3.11 -5.65
CA LEU A 148 -2.00 3.68 -4.32
C LEU A 148 -2.43 5.14 -4.26
N ALA A 149 -2.06 5.97 -5.25
CA ALA A 149 -2.44 7.37 -5.28
C ALA A 149 -3.97 7.54 -5.31
N ALA A 150 -4.66 6.76 -6.13
CA ALA A 150 -6.11 6.82 -6.24
C ALA A 150 -6.82 6.29 -4.99
N ASN A 151 -6.40 5.13 -4.47
CA ASN A 151 -7.06 4.50 -3.32
C ASN A 151 -6.83 5.26 -2.02
N VAL A 152 -5.58 5.73 -1.79
CA VAL A 152 -5.28 6.61 -0.65
C VAL A 152 -6.02 7.95 -0.77
N GLY A 153 -6.03 8.56 -1.96
CA GLY A 153 -6.76 9.80 -2.20
C GLY A 153 -8.25 9.66 -1.92
N LEU A 154 -8.87 8.58 -2.40
CA LEU A 154 -10.28 8.27 -2.16
C LEU A 154 -10.58 8.09 -0.66
N ALA A 155 -9.77 7.31 0.05
CA ALA A 155 -9.94 7.08 1.47
C ALA A 155 -9.85 8.38 2.30
N LEU A 156 -8.88 9.25 1.99
CA LEU A 156 -8.75 10.54 2.64
C LEU A 156 -9.89 11.51 2.29
N ASP A 157 -10.38 11.47 1.04
CA ASP A 157 -11.54 12.25 0.61
C ASP A 157 -12.82 11.80 1.31
N GLU A 158 -13.07 10.51 1.49
CA GLU A 158 -14.19 9.98 2.28
C GLU A 158 -14.20 10.49 3.72
N MET A 159 -13.03 10.70 4.32
CA MET A 159 -12.89 11.20 5.69
C MET A 159 -13.09 12.71 5.82
N THR A 160 -12.94 13.47 4.74
CA THR A 160 -12.95 14.94 4.76
C THR A 160 -14.18 15.53 4.08
N THR A 161 -14.84 14.79 3.20
CA THR A 161 -15.98 15.26 2.41
C THR A 161 -17.23 14.47 2.76
N PRO A 162 -18.11 14.98 3.64
CA PRO A 162 -19.36 14.30 3.98
C PRO A 162 -20.25 14.10 2.73
N ARG A 163 -20.63 12.86 2.46
CA ARG A 163 -21.54 12.47 1.38
C ARG A 163 -22.56 11.44 1.88
N PRO A 164 -23.76 11.38 1.27
CA PRO A 164 -24.65 10.23 1.47
C PRO A 164 -23.96 8.92 1.09
N ALA A 165 -24.17 7.84 1.84
CA ALA A 165 -23.50 6.55 1.63
C ALA A 165 -23.58 6.06 0.18
N ARG A 166 -24.76 6.13 -0.46
CA ARG A 166 -24.92 5.76 -1.88
C ARG A 166 -23.99 6.53 -2.83
N GLN A 167 -23.73 7.80 -2.55
CA GLN A 167 -22.85 8.62 -3.38
C GLN A 167 -21.38 8.27 -3.11
N THR A 168 -21.02 7.98 -1.88
CA THR A 168 -19.68 7.51 -1.49
C THR A 168 -19.36 6.20 -2.21
N ASP A 169 -20.25 5.21 -2.15
CA ASP A 169 -20.08 3.92 -2.82
C ASP A 169 -19.97 4.07 -4.35
N ALA A 170 -20.82 4.93 -4.94
CA ALA A 170 -20.79 5.17 -6.39
C ALA A 170 -19.45 5.81 -6.85
N VAL A 171 -18.88 6.74 -6.07
CA VAL A 171 -17.57 7.34 -6.36
C VAL A 171 -16.46 6.30 -6.19
N ALA A 172 -16.52 5.50 -5.13
CA ALA A 172 -15.56 4.44 -4.88
C ALA A 172 -15.53 3.39 -6.00
N ASP A 173 -16.68 2.93 -6.44
CA ASP A 173 -16.82 1.97 -7.53
C ASP A 173 -16.35 2.56 -8.86
N ALA A 174 -16.79 3.77 -9.20
CA ALA A 174 -16.40 4.44 -10.45
C ALA A 174 -14.89 4.69 -10.53
N LEU A 175 -14.27 5.13 -9.43
CA LEU A 175 -12.82 5.36 -9.38
C LEU A 175 -12.04 4.05 -9.48
N ARG A 176 -12.46 3.03 -8.73
CA ARG A 176 -11.87 1.68 -8.83
C ARG A 176 -11.90 1.19 -10.26
N ASP A 177 -13.07 1.23 -10.89
CA ASP A 177 -13.25 0.67 -12.24
C ASP A 177 -12.47 1.46 -13.29
N ALA A 178 -12.39 2.79 -13.16
CA ALA A 178 -11.58 3.63 -14.02
C ALA A 178 -10.08 3.31 -13.88
N VAL A 179 -9.56 3.23 -12.64
CA VAL A 179 -8.14 2.97 -12.39
C VAL A 179 -7.76 1.54 -12.78
N LEU A 180 -8.55 0.54 -12.36
CA LEU A 180 -8.26 -0.85 -12.71
C LEU A 180 -8.46 -1.10 -14.21
N GLY A 181 -9.40 -0.43 -14.87
CA GLY A 181 -9.56 -0.47 -16.33
C GLY A 181 -8.40 0.15 -17.09
N ALA A 182 -7.73 1.16 -16.52
CA ALA A 182 -6.51 1.72 -17.10
C ALA A 182 -5.28 0.80 -16.89
N VAL A 183 -5.22 0.08 -15.79
CA VAL A 183 -4.10 -0.79 -15.37
C VAL A 183 -4.20 -2.18 -15.98
N LEU A 184 -5.41 -2.77 -16.04
CA LEU A 184 -5.64 -4.13 -16.49
C LEU A 184 -6.08 -4.19 -17.95
N VAL A 185 -5.71 -5.26 -18.64
CA VAL A 185 -6.22 -5.59 -19.98
C VAL A 185 -7.66 -6.09 -19.81
N ALA A 186 -8.64 -5.38 -20.36
CA ALA A 186 -10.00 -5.90 -20.47
C ALA A 186 -9.97 -7.10 -21.43
N GLY A 187 -10.62 -8.17 -21.13
CA GLY A 187 -10.61 -9.50 -21.77
C GLY A 187 -10.66 -9.64 -23.30
N SER A 188 -10.19 -8.63 -24.03
CA SER A 188 -9.83 -8.67 -25.46
C SER A 188 -8.82 -7.57 -25.75
N PRO A 189 -7.73 -7.83 -26.45
CA PRO A 189 -6.76 -6.82 -26.83
C PRO A 189 -7.36 -5.91 -27.90
N THR A 190 -7.96 -4.78 -27.50
CA THR A 190 -8.30 -3.73 -28.47
C THR A 190 -7.06 -2.98 -28.91
N ALA A 191 -6.89 -2.94 -30.11
CA ALA A 191 -6.01 -2.54 -31.19
C ALA A 191 -5.09 -1.30 -31.05
N SER A 192 -4.58 -0.90 -29.91
CA SER A 192 -3.50 0.10 -29.84
C SER A 192 -2.39 -0.25 -28.83
N PHE A 193 -2.52 -1.35 -28.13
CA PHE A 193 -1.44 -1.83 -27.27
C PHE A 193 -0.49 -2.67 -28.11
N ASN A 194 0.78 -2.27 -28.17
CA ASN A 194 1.80 -3.05 -28.86
C ASN A 194 1.88 -4.46 -28.23
N ALA A 195 1.29 -5.46 -28.91
CA ALA A 195 1.25 -6.83 -28.42
C ALA A 195 2.64 -7.39 -28.08
N ALA A 196 3.68 -6.91 -28.76
CA ALA A 196 5.06 -7.25 -28.48
C ALA A 196 5.53 -6.72 -27.12
N THR A 197 5.13 -5.50 -26.74
CA THR A 197 5.45 -4.92 -25.42
C THR A 197 4.73 -5.68 -24.30
N ALA A 198 3.44 -6.02 -24.49
CA ALA A 198 2.70 -6.84 -23.53
C ALA A 198 3.32 -8.23 -23.34
N ALA A 199 3.72 -8.89 -24.43
CA ALA A 199 4.39 -10.19 -24.39
C ALA A 199 5.75 -10.12 -23.66
N ARG A 200 6.54 -9.06 -23.89
CA ARG A 200 7.81 -8.84 -23.19
C ARG A 200 7.62 -8.65 -21.68
N ARG A 201 6.61 -7.85 -21.27
CA ARG A 201 6.28 -7.65 -19.86
C ARG A 201 5.86 -8.95 -19.20
N GLN A 202 4.98 -9.71 -19.84
CA GLN A 202 4.55 -11.02 -19.35
C GLN A 202 5.74 -11.95 -19.15
N LEU A 203 6.64 -12.05 -20.14
CA LEU A 203 7.81 -12.93 -20.07
C LEU A 203 8.75 -12.49 -18.93
N ARG A 204 8.99 -11.18 -18.76
CA ARG A 204 9.81 -10.66 -17.65
C ARG A 204 9.22 -11.02 -16.29
N ALA A 205 7.91 -10.87 -16.12
CA ALA A 205 7.23 -11.25 -14.88
C ALA A 205 7.35 -12.76 -14.61
N GLN A 206 7.16 -13.60 -15.61
CA GLN A 206 7.34 -15.05 -15.49
C GLN A 206 8.78 -15.42 -15.13
N LEU A 207 9.78 -14.78 -15.71
CA LEU A 207 11.19 -14.99 -15.39
C LEU A 207 11.51 -14.59 -13.92
N ALA A 208 10.90 -13.53 -13.41
CA ALA A 208 11.08 -13.06 -12.03
C ALA A 208 10.43 -14.02 -11.00
N GLU A 209 9.35 -14.70 -11.36
CA GLU A 209 8.66 -15.70 -10.52
C GLU A 209 9.27 -17.11 -10.57
N GLY A 210 10.45 -17.25 -11.20
CA GLY A 210 11.16 -18.54 -11.26
C GLY A 210 11.25 -19.13 -12.66
N GLY A 211 10.65 -18.48 -13.65
CA GLY A 211 10.75 -18.84 -15.07
C GLY A 211 10.14 -20.20 -15.44
N PRO A 212 10.06 -20.50 -16.73
CA PRO A 212 9.88 -21.88 -17.16
C PRO A 212 11.11 -22.67 -16.69
N GLY A 213 10.91 -23.72 -15.91
CA GLY A 213 11.95 -24.51 -15.22
C GLY A 213 13.05 -25.14 -16.09
N ALA A 214 13.15 -24.69 -17.34
CA ALA A 214 14.15 -25.06 -18.33
C ALA A 214 15.35 -24.08 -18.40
N LEU A 215 15.27 -22.90 -17.77
CA LEU A 215 16.34 -21.89 -17.81
C LEU A 215 17.15 -21.88 -16.52
N LEU A 216 18.48 -21.74 -16.67
CA LEU A 216 19.37 -21.47 -15.57
C LEU A 216 19.16 -20.04 -15.02
N PRO A 217 19.49 -19.76 -13.75
CA PRO A 217 19.37 -18.41 -13.18
C PRO A 217 20.09 -17.33 -14.00
N GLU A 218 21.28 -17.64 -14.54
CA GLU A 218 22.10 -16.77 -15.37
C GLU A 218 21.44 -16.48 -16.73
N GLU A 219 20.79 -17.47 -17.33
CA GLU A 219 20.05 -17.34 -18.59
C GLU A 219 18.82 -16.48 -18.39
N SER A 220 18.10 -16.68 -17.29
CA SER A 220 16.94 -15.86 -16.91
C SER A 220 17.34 -14.40 -16.68
N ALA A 221 18.47 -14.15 -16.01
CA ALA A 221 19.01 -12.82 -15.78
C ALA A 221 19.41 -12.14 -17.11
N LEU A 222 20.07 -12.85 -18.01
CA LEU A 222 20.47 -12.33 -19.31
C LEU A 222 19.26 -12.00 -20.20
N MET A 223 18.27 -12.87 -20.21
CA MET A 223 17.02 -12.64 -20.96
C MET A 223 16.29 -11.38 -20.44
N ASN A 224 16.27 -11.19 -19.12
CA ASN A 224 15.68 -10.00 -18.51
C ASN A 224 16.39 -8.70 -18.95
N VAL A 225 17.71 -8.73 -19.08
CA VAL A 225 18.50 -7.60 -19.61
C VAL A 225 18.11 -7.29 -21.05
N TRP A 226 17.98 -8.30 -21.90
CA TRP A 226 17.62 -8.12 -23.32
C TRP A 226 16.20 -7.58 -23.48
N LEU A 227 15.23 -8.11 -22.76
CA LEU A 227 13.85 -7.63 -22.76
C LEU A 227 13.76 -6.18 -22.32
N THR A 228 14.54 -5.78 -21.30
CA THR A 228 14.61 -4.39 -20.83
C THR A 228 15.20 -3.45 -21.89
N ARG A 229 16.20 -3.90 -22.66
CA ARG A 229 16.76 -3.10 -23.76
C ARG A 229 15.76 -2.90 -24.89
N LEU A 230 15.03 -3.94 -25.27
CA LEU A 230 13.99 -3.89 -26.30
C LEU A 230 12.83 -2.95 -25.94
N ASP A 231 12.50 -2.82 -24.64
CA ASP A 231 11.49 -1.88 -24.18
C ASP A 231 11.97 -0.43 -24.34
N ARG A 232 13.25 -0.14 -23.99
CA ARG A 232 13.83 1.21 -24.11
C ARG A 232 13.94 1.68 -25.58
N GLU A 233 14.20 0.78 -26.52
CA GLU A 233 14.24 1.10 -27.94
C GLU A 233 12.86 1.38 -28.53
N SER A 234 11.81 0.80 -27.92
CA SER A 234 10.41 1.02 -28.35
C SER A 234 9.85 2.37 -27.89
N ASP A 235 10.44 2.99 -26.85
CA ASP A 235 10.05 4.28 -26.27
C ASP A 235 10.92 5.46 -26.78
N GLY A 236 11.81 5.22 -27.77
CA GLY A 236 12.66 6.26 -28.38
C GLY A 236 11.84 7.28 -29.15
N PRO A 237 12.34 8.52 -29.30
CA PRO A 237 11.59 9.63 -29.90
C PRO A 237 11.22 9.33 -31.35
N ARG A 238 9.94 9.49 -31.66
CA ARG A 238 9.42 9.62 -33.02
C ARG A 238 9.62 11.03 -33.52
#